data_c6f1308bcd353de57f7622dee381de7f
#
_entry.id   c6f1308bcd353de57f7622dee381de7f
#
_cell.length_a   1.000
_cell.length_b   1.000
_cell.length_c   1.000
_cell.angle_alpha   90.00
_cell.angle_beta   90.00
_cell.angle_gamma   90.00
#
_symmetry.space_group_name_H-M   'P 1'
#
loop_
_entity.id
_entity.type
_entity.pdbx_description
1 polymer ?
#
loop_
_entity_poly.entity_id
_entity_poly.type
_entity_poly.pdbx_seq_one_letter_code
_entity_poly.pdbx_strand_id
1 'polypeptide(L)'
;MNMNNEIAVGIVLYQPDMTRLKQCIVNLEKQVDKIYVFDNSEKKINLTDERIVYMTEGENKGISYALNRIIEKAQIDGFEWVVTMDQDSIIPDGMIDGFKKCITSHSGLGIICPQVIDKRRVYSVAEKNKEEVYIDFCITSASCTSVEAWEKCGKFDEWLFIDLVDNEFCKRIRLSGYKILRLNEWVLDQEFGKIIPKSERKQKFWLAVSKFLYNQNFAKFSYKKFVSPLRVYYTNRNIIYVNKKMKKYGRVGYENYNCKGYFGFIISFMIPSILRAQDKKAVLKATVKGIHDGMKSNPVEWSAER
;
A
#
# COMPACT_ATOMS: atom_id res chain seq x y z
N MET A 1 -29.11 11.56 14.96
CA MET A 1 -27.68 11.68 15.28
C MET A 1 -27.00 12.19 14.02
N ASN A 2 -26.42 13.39 14.06
CA ASN A 2 -25.56 13.83 12.98
C ASN A 2 -24.38 12.86 12.94
N MET A 3 -24.29 12.02 11.93
CA MET A 3 -23.06 11.27 11.66
C MET A 3 -22.00 12.32 11.31
N ASN A 4 -21.10 12.57 12.23
CA ASN A 4 -19.92 13.37 11.97
C ASN A 4 -19.05 12.53 11.02
N ASN A 5 -19.14 12.79 9.72
CA ASN A 5 -18.29 12.15 8.71
C ASN A 5 -16.85 12.70 8.80
N GLU A 6 -16.36 12.85 10.02
CA GLU A 6 -14.99 13.31 10.26
C GLU A 6 -14.01 12.20 9.91
N ILE A 7 -13.03 12.58 9.12
CA ILE A 7 -11.96 11.70 8.65
C ILE A 7 -10.69 12.04 9.43
N ALA A 8 -10.13 11.06 10.11
CA ALA A 8 -8.78 11.15 10.65
C ALA A 8 -7.73 10.78 9.60
N VAL A 9 -6.52 11.26 9.79
CA VAL A 9 -5.36 10.85 8.99
C VAL A 9 -4.33 10.16 9.85
N GLY A 10 -3.78 9.06 9.36
CA GLY A 10 -2.72 8.31 10.02
C GLY A 10 -1.47 8.19 9.17
N ILE A 11 -0.31 8.54 9.72
CA ILE A 11 0.99 8.47 9.05
C ILE A 11 1.86 7.41 9.73
N VAL A 12 2.38 6.48 8.94
CA VAL A 12 3.39 5.52 9.43
C VAL A 12 4.78 6.05 9.10
N LEU A 13 5.63 6.19 10.14
CA LEU A 13 7.00 6.65 10.00
C LEU A 13 8.00 5.50 10.16
N TYR A 14 9.10 5.61 9.41
CA TYR A 14 10.32 4.83 9.63
C TYR A 14 11.52 5.60 9.09
N GLN A 15 12.37 6.10 10.00
CA GLN A 15 13.54 6.92 9.67
C GLN A 15 13.22 8.03 8.64
N PRO A 16 12.26 8.92 8.93
CA PRO A 16 11.74 9.86 7.96
C PRO A 16 12.76 10.93 7.57
N ASP A 17 12.69 11.39 6.33
CA ASP A 17 13.24 12.67 5.93
C ASP A 17 12.38 13.78 6.56
N MET A 18 12.96 14.53 7.49
CA MET A 18 12.23 15.53 8.26
C MET A 18 11.70 16.68 7.41
N THR A 19 12.32 16.97 6.27
CA THR A 19 11.87 18.02 5.35
C THR A 19 10.58 17.56 4.64
N ARG A 20 10.58 16.34 4.11
CA ARG A 20 9.41 15.74 3.45
C ARG A 20 8.28 15.50 4.43
N LEU A 21 8.58 15.01 5.63
CA LEU A 21 7.57 14.82 6.67
C LEU A 21 6.87 16.11 7.05
N LYS A 22 7.62 17.19 7.24
CA LYS A 22 7.04 18.53 7.52
C LYS A 22 6.14 18.99 6.37
N GLN A 23 6.54 18.80 5.13
CA GLN A 23 5.71 19.15 3.97
C GLN A 23 4.42 18.32 3.93
N CYS A 24 4.50 17.02 4.22
CA CYS A 24 3.34 16.14 4.33
C CYS A 24 2.38 16.65 5.42
N ILE A 25 2.88 16.90 6.63
CA ILE A 25 2.06 17.38 7.76
C ILE A 25 1.39 18.72 7.43
N VAL A 26 2.14 19.72 6.97
CA VAL A 26 1.59 21.05 6.61
C VAL A 26 0.50 20.96 5.53
N ASN A 27 0.61 20.02 4.59
CA ASN A 27 -0.41 19.79 3.58
C ASN A 27 -1.67 19.15 4.19
N LEU A 28 -1.50 18.19 5.11
CA LEU A 28 -2.61 17.52 5.80
C LEU A 28 -3.38 18.45 6.75
N GLU A 29 -2.68 19.30 7.48
CA GLU A 29 -3.25 20.27 8.42
C GLU A 29 -4.25 21.24 7.80
N LYS A 30 -4.22 21.41 6.48
CA LYS A 30 -5.18 22.23 5.72
C LYS A 30 -6.49 21.50 5.46
N GLN A 31 -6.52 20.19 5.62
CA GLN A 31 -7.64 19.36 5.18
C GLN A 31 -8.24 18.53 6.32
N VAL A 32 -7.52 18.33 7.45
CA VAL A 32 -7.99 17.54 8.59
C VAL A 32 -7.62 18.18 9.93
N ASP A 33 -8.43 17.89 10.94
CA ASP A 33 -8.26 18.45 12.28
C ASP A 33 -7.39 17.55 13.18
N LYS A 34 -7.22 16.25 12.83
CA LYS A 34 -6.48 15.29 13.64
C LYS A 34 -5.59 14.39 12.81
N ILE A 35 -4.33 14.30 13.23
CA ILE A 35 -3.30 13.47 12.59
C ILE A 35 -2.74 12.50 13.62
N TYR A 36 -2.79 11.21 13.31
CA TYR A 36 -2.18 10.14 14.10
C TYR A 36 -0.85 9.76 13.45
N VAL A 37 0.20 9.71 14.23
CA VAL A 37 1.53 9.33 13.77
C VAL A 37 1.98 8.10 14.55
N PHE A 38 2.31 7.02 13.83
CA PHE A 38 2.97 5.87 14.44
C PHE A 38 4.40 5.77 13.92
N ASP A 39 5.37 5.94 14.82
CA ASP A 39 6.79 5.94 14.48
C ASP A 39 7.43 4.57 14.77
N ASN A 40 7.76 3.86 13.72
CA ASN A 40 8.50 2.60 13.74
C ASN A 40 10.03 2.79 13.87
N SER A 41 10.52 4.01 14.08
CA SER A 41 11.95 4.27 14.22
C SER A 41 12.44 3.94 15.65
N GLU A 42 13.66 3.47 15.78
CA GLU A 42 14.29 3.26 17.09
C GLU A 42 14.54 4.60 17.83
N LYS A 43 14.85 5.64 17.07
CA LYS A 43 15.05 7.00 17.61
C LYS A 43 13.77 7.79 17.46
N LYS A 44 13.17 8.16 18.57
CA LYS A 44 11.99 9.02 18.60
C LYS A 44 12.29 10.38 17.95
N ILE A 45 11.32 10.86 17.17
CA ILE A 45 11.33 12.23 16.66
C ILE A 45 10.45 13.11 17.56
N ASN A 46 10.73 14.41 17.59
CA ASN A 46 9.90 15.37 18.34
C ASN A 46 8.92 16.05 17.39
N LEU A 47 7.63 15.75 17.56
CA LEU A 47 6.52 16.41 16.89
C LEU A 47 5.65 17.07 17.97
N THR A 48 5.64 18.39 18.03
CA THR A 48 5.05 19.20 19.11
C THR A 48 3.76 19.93 18.70
N ASP A 49 3.03 19.44 17.71
CA ASP A 49 1.75 20.03 17.30
C ASP A 49 0.58 19.37 18.05
N GLU A 50 -0.33 20.16 18.60
CA GLU A 50 -1.50 19.69 19.37
C GLU A 50 -2.48 18.85 18.53
N ARG A 51 -2.46 19.00 17.22
CA ARG A 51 -3.26 18.19 16.29
C ARG A 51 -2.67 16.82 16.04
N ILE A 52 -1.43 16.58 16.46
CA ILE A 52 -0.71 15.33 16.25
C ILE A 52 -0.77 14.44 17.48
N VAL A 53 -1.30 13.23 17.31
CA VAL A 53 -1.19 12.15 18.30
C VAL A 53 0.00 11.28 17.91
N TYR A 54 1.12 11.44 18.60
CA TYR A 54 2.34 10.68 18.34
C TYR A 54 2.40 9.40 19.17
N MET A 55 2.63 8.28 18.49
CA MET A 55 2.73 6.93 19.08
C MET A 55 4.01 6.24 18.61
N THR A 56 4.64 5.45 19.46
CA THR A 56 5.83 4.65 19.12
C THR A 56 6.05 3.55 20.14
N GLU A 57 6.58 2.43 19.69
CA GLU A 57 7.08 1.34 20.55
C GLU A 57 8.61 1.40 20.73
N GLY A 58 9.29 2.32 20.03
CA GLY A 58 10.76 2.42 20.05
C GLY A 58 11.45 1.33 19.23
N GLU A 59 10.72 0.56 18.47
CA GLU A 59 11.21 -0.48 17.55
C GLU A 59 10.31 -0.63 16.33
N ASN A 60 10.83 -1.22 15.25
CA ASN A 60 10.07 -1.42 14.03
C ASN A 60 9.20 -2.68 14.11
N LYS A 61 7.91 -2.51 14.35
CA LYS A 61 6.89 -3.57 14.38
C LYS A 61 6.30 -3.92 13.01
N GLY A 62 6.67 -3.19 11.96
CA GLY A 62 6.11 -3.35 10.61
C GLY A 62 4.91 -2.45 10.34
N ILE A 63 4.50 -2.44 9.06
CA ILE A 63 3.48 -1.50 8.61
C ILE A 63 2.07 -1.89 9.07
N SER A 64 1.74 -3.18 9.08
CA SER A 64 0.41 -3.65 9.50
C SER A 64 0.12 -3.35 10.96
N TYR A 65 1.12 -3.55 11.83
CA TYR A 65 1.03 -3.19 13.23
C TYR A 65 0.79 -1.69 13.41
N ALA A 66 1.60 -0.87 12.75
CA ALA A 66 1.47 0.59 12.83
C ALA A 66 0.09 1.08 12.36
N LEU A 67 -0.39 0.56 11.24
CA LEU A 67 -1.72 0.88 10.71
C LEU A 67 -2.84 0.48 11.68
N ASN A 68 -2.74 -0.68 12.31
CA ASN A 68 -3.71 -1.11 13.32
C ASN A 68 -3.71 -0.17 14.53
N ARG A 69 -2.55 0.19 15.09
CA ARG A 69 -2.47 1.14 16.22
C ARG A 69 -3.06 2.51 15.89
N ILE A 70 -2.82 3.00 14.66
CA ILE A 70 -3.41 4.24 14.18
C ILE A 70 -4.93 4.16 14.17
N ILE A 71 -5.49 3.13 13.52
CA ILE A 71 -6.94 3.00 13.37
C ILE A 71 -7.61 2.74 14.72
N GLU A 72 -7.02 1.92 15.60
CA GLU A 72 -7.52 1.69 16.95
C GLU A 72 -7.59 2.99 17.75
N LYS A 73 -6.54 3.82 17.68
CA LYS A 73 -6.54 5.10 18.38
C LYS A 73 -7.57 6.07 17.82
N ALA A 74 -7.70 6.15 16.50
CA ALA A 74 -8.73 6.95 15.85
C ALA A 74 -10.16 6.47 16.21
N GLN A 75 -10.38 5.15 16.27
CA GLN A 75 -11.64 4.54 16.72
C GLN A 75 -12.00 4.93 18.15
N ILE A 76 -11.04 4.87 19.08
CA ILE A 76 -11.22 5.29 20.47
C ILE A 76 -11.61 6.77 20.56
N ASP A 77 -11.05 7.60 19.70
CA ASP A 77 -11.33 9.04 19.62
C ASP A 77 -12.64 9.36 18.85
N GLY A 78 -13.37 8.32 18.37
CA GLY A 78 -14.69 8.44 17.75
C GLY A 78 -14.70 8.64 16.23
N PHE A 79 -13.57 8.48 15.54
CA PHE A 79 -13.52 8.54 14.08
C PHE A 79 -14.04 7.26 13.44
N GLU A 80 -14.87 7.40 12.41
CA GLU A 80 -15.42 6.28 11.65
C GLU A 80 -14.62 5.96 10.38
N TRP A 81 -13.77 6.90 9.95
CA TRP A 81 -12.95 6.79 8.74
C TRP A 81 -11.53 7.27 8.99
N VAL A 82 -10.55 6.55 8.45
CA VAL A 82 -9.13 6.88 8.60
C VAL A 82 -8.43 6.81 7.25
N VAL A 83 -7.83 7.92 6.84
CA VAL A 83 -6.91 7.96 5.69
C VAL A 83 -5.53 7.54 6.16
N THR A 84 -4.99 6.48 5.59
CA THR A 84 -3.62 6.03 5.87
C THR A 84 -2.64 6.63 4.86
N MET A 85 -1.47 7.07 5.33
CA MET A 85 -0.49 7.81 4.53
C MET A 85 0.93 7.28 4.72
N ASP A 86 1.71 7.31 3.66
CA ASP A 86 3.16 7.20 3.75
C ASP A 86 3.75 8.56 4.15
N GLN A 87 4.90 8.54 4.83
CA GLN A 87 5.56 9.71 5.45
C GLN A 87 6.05 10.80 4.48
N ASP A 88 6.07 10.50 3.19
CA ASP A 88 6.61 11.36 2.13
C ASP A 88 5.59 11.66 1.02
N SER A 89 4.33 11.29 1.23
CA SER A 89 3.24 11.53 0.29
C SER A 89 2.55 12.86 0.57
N ILE A 90 2.16 13.56 -0.51
CA ILE A 90 1.40 14.81 -0.44
C ILE A 90 0.06 14.58 -1.13
N ILE A 91 -1.01 14.74 -0.37
CA ILE A 91 -2.36 14.58 -0.91
C ILE A 91 -2.79 15.83 -1.71
N PRO A 92 -3.53 15.66 -2.80
CA PRO A 92 -4.11 16.79 -3.52
C PRO A 92 -5.10 17.60 -2.66
N ASP A 93 -5.17 18.90 -2.89
CA ASP A 93 -6.12 19.77 -2.20
C ASP A 93 -7.57 19.35 -2.51
N GLY A 94 -8.43 19.37 -1.48
CA GLY A 94 -9.84 19.01 -1.57
C GLY A 94 -10.12 17.49 -1.65
N MET A 95 -9.09 16.63 -1.59
CA MET A 95 -9.28 15.19 -1.67
C MET A 95 -10.07 14.66 -0.47
N ILE A 96 -9.80 15.14 0.74
CA ILE A 96 -10.53 14.73 1.96
C ILE A 96 -12.02 15.10 1.87
N ASP A 97 -12.34 16.30 1.35
CA ASP A 97 -13.73 16.72 1.14
C ASP A 97 -14.44 15.85 0.08
N GLY A 98 -13.69 15.42 -0.94
CA GLY A 98 -14.19 14.45 -1.90
C GLY A 98 -14.53 13.11 -1.25
N PHE A 99 -13.67 12.60 -0.36
CA PHE A 99 -13.94 11.39 0.40
C PHE A 99 -15.18 11.53 1.30
N LYS A 100 -15.34 12.64 2.01
CA LYS A 100 -16.54 12.95 2.82
C LYS A 100 -17.82 12.90 1.99
N LYS A 101 -17.80 13.47 0.79
CA LYS A 101 -18.94 13.42 -0.16
C LYS A 101 -19.28 11.99 -0.57
N CYS A 102 -18.26 11.18 -0.90
CA CYS A 102 -18.48 9.77 -1.26
C CYS A 102 -19.03 8.94 -0.11
N ILE A 103 -18.56 9.16 1.11
CA ILE A 103 -19.08 8.48 2.32
C ILE A 103 -20.58 8.71 2.47
N THR A 104 -21.06 9.94 2.19
CA THR A 104 -22.48 10.29 2.31
C THR A 104 -23.34 9.79 1.14
N SER A 105 -22.76 9.67 -0.05
CA SER A 105 -23.50 9.34 -1.28
C SER A 105 -23.52 7.86 -1.63
N HIS A 106 -22.65 7.04 -1.03
CA HIS A 106 -22.53 5.63 -1.32
C HIS A 106 -22.72 4.77 -0.07
N SER A 107 -23.26 3.58 -0.24
CA SER A 107 -23.39 2.58 0.81
C SER A 107 -22.46 1.38 0.58
N GLY A 108 -22.05 0.75 1.67
CA GLY A 108 -21.24 -0.46 1.63
C GLY A 108 -19.79 -0.21 1.18
N LEU A 109 -19.28 1.00 1.35
CA LEU A 109 -17.87 1.30 1.10
C LEU A 109 -17.01 0.80 2.25
N GLY A 110 -15.95 0.09 1.94
CA GLY A 110 -14.90 -0.28 2.89
C GLY A 110 -13.66 0.59 2.74
N ILE A 111 -13.34 0.98 1.49
CA ILE A 111 -12.17 1.82 1.19
C ILE A 111 -12.52 2.81 0.07
N ILE A 112 -12.04 4.04 0.18
CA ILE A 112 -12.03 5.06 -0.86
C ILE A 112 -10.57 5.44 -1.12
N CYS A 113 -10.15 5.59 -2.37
CA CYS A 113 -8.77 5.94 -2.69
C CYS A 113 -8.66 6.82 -3.94
N PRO A 114 -7.57 7.60 -4.10
CA PRO A 114 -7.27 8.29 -5.34
C PRO A 114 -6.65 7.34 -6.37
N GLN A 115 -6.37 7.85 -7.57
CA GLN A 115 -5.39 7.23 -8.44
C GLN A 115 -3.99 7.40 -7.87
N VAL A 116 -3.14 6.37 -7.99
CA VAL A 116 -1.74 6.44 -7.57
C VAL A 116 -0.85 6.17 -8.76
N ILE A 117 0.06 7.08 -9.04
CA ILE A 117 1.04 6.96 -10.12
C ILE A 117 2.46 7.21 -9.60
N ASP A 118 3.43 6.70 -10.31
CA ASP A 118 4.84 7.07 -10.15
C ASP A 118 5.27 7.77 -11.44
N LYS A 119 5.30 9.10 -11.45
CA LYS A 119 5.64 9.91 -12.62
C LYS A 119 7.00 9.61 -13.22
N ARG A 120 7.91 8.99 -12.46
CA ARG A 120 9.21 8.52 -12.97
C ARG A 120 9.07 7.31 -13.90
N ARG A 121 7.88 6.67 -13.91
CA ARG A 121 7.59 5.50 -14.75
C ARG A 121 6.77 5.93 -15.95
N VAL A 122 7.42 6.05 -17.10
CA VAL A 122 6.80 6.53 -18.36
C VAL A 122 5.55 5.75 -18.81
N TYR A 123 5.29 4.57 -18.25
CA TYR A 123 4.10 3.77 -18.54
C TYR A 123 3.00 3.89 -17.47
N SER A 124 3.25 4.63 -16.40
CA SER A 124 2.27 4.88 -15.33
C SER A 124 1.58 6.21 -15.60
N VAL A 125 0.44 6.17 -16.26
CA VAL A 125 -0.32 7.37 -16.65
C VAL A 125 -1.65 7.35 -15.93
N ALA A 126 -2.01 8.49 -15.32
CA ALA A 126 -3.32 8.65 -14.69
C ALA A 126 -4.43 8.69 -15.75
N GLU A 127 -5.58 8.15 -15.41
CA GLU A 127 -6.80 8.31 -16.19
C GLU A 127 -7.25 9.76 -16.11
N LYS A 128 -7.64 10.33 -17.26
CA LYS A 128 -7.99 11.75 -17.36
C LYS A 128 -9.45 12.06 -17.03
N ASN A 129 -10.28 11.03 -16.92
CA ASN A 129 -11.68 11.20 -16.54
C ASN A 129 -11.78 11.43 -15.02
N LYS A 130 -12.89 12.03 -14.60
CA LYS A 130 -13.21 12.28 -13.19
C LYS A 130 -14.18 11.22 -12.64
N GLU A 131 -14.23 10.04 -13.26
CA GLU A 131 -15.16 9.01 -12.90
C GLU A 131 -14.82 8.36 -11.56
N GLU A 132 -15.83 7.89 -10.88
CA GLU A 132 -15.76 7.03 -9.72
C GLU A 132 -15.79 5.57 -10.20
N VAL A 133 -14.78 4.79 -9.82
CA VAL A 133 -14.63 3.42 -10.34
C VAL A 133 -14.48 2.43 -9.18
N TYR A 134 -15.33 1.42 -9.16
CA TYR A 134 -15.11 0.28 -8.25
C TYR A 134 -13.94 -0.55 -8.73
N ILE A 135 -13.01 -0.79 -7.82
CA ILE A 135 -11.76 -1.52 -8.09
C ILE A 135 -11.56 -2.67 -7.11
N ASP A 136 -10.68 -3.58 -7.48
CA ASP A 136 -10.40 -4.77 -6.67
C ASP A 136 -9.30 -4.57 -5.65
N PHE A 137 -8.45 -3.58 -5.86
CA PHE A 137 -7.22 -3.38 -5.11
C PHE A 137 -6.78 -1.92 -5.11
N CYS A 138 -6.32 -1.44 -3.96
CA CYS A 138 -5.61 -0.17 -3.79
C CYS A 138 -4.44 -0.36 -2.83
N ILE A 139 -3.51 0.59 -2.83
CA ILE A 139 -2.43 0.63 -1.83
C ILE A 139 -2.91 1.34 -0.57
N THR A 140 -2.21 1.16 0.54
CA THR A 140 -2.55 1.81 1.82
C THR A 140 -2.31 3.32 1.82
N SER A 141 -1.39 3.84 0.99
CA SER A 141 -1.11 5.28 0.95
C SER A 141 -2.26 6.06 0.30
N ALA A 142 -2.75 7.09 0.98
CA ALA A 142 -3.92 7.90 0.65
C ALA A 142 -5.24 7.11 0.53
N SER A 143 -5.34 5.95 1.18
CA SER A 143 -6.58 5.16 1.24
C SER A 143 -7.37 5.50 2.49
N CYS A 144 -8.63 5.91 2.30
CA CYS A 144 -9.59 6.16 3.36
C CYS A 144 -10.34 4.87 3.68
N THR A 145 -10.06 4.30 4.83
CA THR A 145 -10.59 3.01 5.27
C THR A 145 -11.70 3.20 6.30
N SER A 146 -12.85 2.54 6.11
CA SER A 146 -13.91 2.46 7.10
C SER A 146 -13.43 1.66 8.32
N VAL A 147 -13.55 2.24 9.51
CA VAL A 147 -13.20 1.59 10.78
C VAL A 147 -14.09 0.37 11.01
N GLU A 148 -15.38 0.46 10.70
CA GLU A 148 -16.30 -0.67 10.76
C GLU A 148 -15.86 -1.82 9.86
N ALA A 149 -15.55 -1.52 8.60
CA ALA A 149 -15.09 -2.54 7.65
C ALA A 149 -13.74 -3.14 8.06
N TRP A 150 -12.81 -2.33 8.57
CA TRP A 150 -11.53 -2.79 9.07
C TRP A 150 -11.69 -3.75 10.26
N GLU A 151 -12.57 -3.44 11.21
CA GLU A 151 -12.83 -4.28 12.37
C GLU A 151 -13.52 -5.60 11.97
N LYS A 152 -14.62 -5.52 11.21
CA LYS A 152 -15.37 -6.69 10.75
C LYS A 152 -14.57 -7.63 9.84
N CYS A 153 -13.63 -7.09 9.06
CA CYS A 153 -12.75 -7.92 8.23
C CYS A 153 -11.56 -8.52 8.99
N GLY A 154 -11.37 -8.19 10.29
CA GLY A 154 -10.31 -8.72 11.14
C GLY A 154 -9.00 -7.95 11.07
N LYS A 155 -9.06 -6.63 10.89
CA LYS A 155 -7.90 -5.70 10.94
C LYS A 155 -6.84 -6.00 9.88
N PHE A 156 -5.73 -5.25 9.87
CA PHE A 156 -4.56 -5.62 9.07
C PHE A 156 -3.85 -6.83 9.71
N ASP A 157 -3.34 -7.74 8.90
CA ASP A 157 -2.63 -8.92 9.39
C ASP A 157 -1.20 -8.55 9.81
N GLU A 158 -0.96 -8.51 11.12
CA GLU A 158 0.33 -8.06 11.69
C GLU A 158 1.49 -9.03 11.40
N TRP A 159 1.22 -10.25 10.95
CA TRP A 159 2.26 -11.14 10.44
C TRP A 159 2.89 -10.60 9.14
N LEU A 160 2.15 -9.79 8.39
CA LEU A 160 2.63 -9.09 7.20
C LEU A 160 3.39 -7.82 7.59
N PHE A 161 4.66 -7.97 7.95
CA PHE A 161 5.52 -6.86 8.36
C PHE A 161 5.60 -5.74 7.31
N ILE A 162 5.75 -6.09 6.04
CA ILE A 162 5.78 -5.21 4.86
C ILE A 162 5.52 -6.05 3.61
N ASP A 163 4.99 -5.47 2.54
CA ASP A 163 4.58 -6.11 1.29
C ASP A 163 3.35 -7.03 1.42
N LEU A 164 2.45 -6.93 0.48
CA LEU A 164 1.17 -7.67 0.40
C LEU A 164 0.15 -7.38 1.51
N VAL A 165 0.40 -6.39 2.34
CA VAL A 165 -0.53 -5.94 3.40
C VAL A 165 -1.85 -5.46 2.78
N ASP A 166 -1.74 -4.58 1.80
CA ASP A 166 -2.83 -4.02 1.03
C ASP A 166 -3.57 -5.06 0.19
N ASN A 167 -2.87 -5.94 -0.52
CA ASN A 167 -3.49 -7.00 -1.33
C ASN A 167 -4.34 -7.95 -0.48
N GLU A 168 -3.82 -8.37 0.65
CA GLU A 168 -4.49 -9.28 1.57
C GLU A 168 -5.73 -8.61 2.17
N PHE A 169 -5.60 -7.36 2.63
CA PHE A 169 -6.69 -6.63 3.24
C PHE A 169 -7.79 -6.28 2.24
N CYS A 170 -7.46 -5.75 1.06
CA CYS A 170 -8.43 -5.47 -0.01
C CYS A 170 -9.22 -6.73 -0.41
N LYS A 171 -8.56 -7.89 -0.44
CA LYS A 171 -9.24 -9.16 -0.73
C LYS A 171 -10.27 -9.49 0.34
N ARG A 172 -9.94 -9.34 1.64
CA ARG A 172 -10.88 -9.59 2.73
C ARG A 172 -12.03 -8.58 2.73
N ILE A 173 -11.77 -7.30 2.55
CA ILE A 173 -12.79 -6.24 2.43
C ILE A 173 -13.84 -6.64 1.40
N ARG A 174 -13.43 -7.03 0.19
CA ARG A 174 -14.36 -7.40 -0.88
C ARG A 174 -15.12 -8.68 -0.59
N LEU A 175 -14.47 -9.68 -0.02
CA LEU A 175 -15.11 -10.95 0.35
C LEU A 175 -16.11 -10.79 1.49
N SER A 176 -15.96 -9.77 2.33
CA SER A 176 -16.91 -9.38 3.37
C SER A 176 -18.06 -8.51 2.85
N GLY A 177 -18.16 -8.30 1.53
CA GLY A 177 -19.26 -7.57 0.89
C GLY A 177 -19.05 -6.05 0.79
N TYR A 178 -17.94 -5.52 1.27
CA TYR A 178 -17.60 -4.11 1.10
C TYR A 178 -17.02 -3.81 -0.28
N LYS A 179 -17.14 -2.55 -0.70
CA LYS A 179 -16.65 -2.05 -1.97
C LYS A 179 -15.41 -1.18 -1.78
N ILE A 180 -14.53 -1.17 -2.77
CA ILE A 180 -13.39 -0.26 -2.88
C ILE A 180 -13.68 0.71 -4.02
N LEU A 181 -13.75 2.01 -3.72
CA LEU A 181 -14.06 3.06 -4.67
C LEU A 181 -12.82 3.90 -4.96
N ARG A 182 -12.45 4.01 -6.24
CA ARG A 182 -11.38 4.90 -6.68
C ARG A 182 -11.97 6.15 -7.30
N LEU A 183 -11.50 7.30 -6.85
CA LEU A 183 -11.86 8.61 -7.36
C LEU A 183 -10.79 9.07 -8.34
N ASN A 184 -11.10 9.05 -9.63
CA ASN A 184 -10.16 9.43 -10.69
C ASN A 184 -9.86 10.94 -10.75
N GLU A 185 -10.61 11.76 -10.03
CA GLU A 185 -10.37 13.20 -9.96
C GLU A 185 -9.03 13.53 -9.29
N TRP A 186 -8.64 12.75 -8.26
CA TRP A 186 -7.40 12.98 -7.53
C TRP A 186 -6.32 11.98 -7.91
N VAL A 187 -5.11 12.47 -8.04
CA VAL A 187 -3.93 11.67 -8.41
C VAL A 187 -2.83 11.88 -7.38
N LEU A 188 -2.49 10.83 -6.65
CA LEU A 188 -1.32 10.81 -5.78
C LEU A 188 -0.08 10.45 -6.59
N ASP A 189 0.94 11.29 -6.54
CA ASP A 189 2.27 10.98 -7.09
C ASP A 189 3.12 10.33 -6.00
N GLN A 190 3.35 9.04 -6.12
CA GLN A 190 4.08 8.27 -5.14
C GLN A 190 5.28 7.55 -5.75
N GLU A 191 6.43 7.72 -5.12
CA GLU A 191 7.67 7.08 -5.55
C GLU A 191 7.78 5.62 -5.09
N PHE A 192 7.61 4.65 -6.01
CA PHE A 192 7.75 3.22 -5.70
C PHE A 192 9.21 2.76 -5.77
N GLY A 193 9.92 2.93 -4.66
CA GLY A 193 11.32 2.50 -4.49
C GLY A 193 12.32 3.34 -5.29
N LYS A 194 13.59 2.99 -5.20
CA LYS A 194 14.67 3.69 -5.93
C LYS A 194 14.76 3.17 -7.37
N ILE A 195 14.48 4.03 -8.33
CA ILE A 195 14.61 3.74 -9.76
C ILE A 195 15.45 4.82 -10.46
N ILE A 196 16.18 4.43 -11.49
CA ILE A 196 16.96 5.33 -12.35
C ILE A 196 16.48 5.08 -13.78
N PRO A 197 15.87 6.06 -14.45
CA PRO A 197 15.49 5.94 -15.85
C PRO A 197 16.70 5.63 -16.75
N LYS A 198 16.50 4.79 -17.73
CA LYS A 198 17.52 4.57 -18.79
C LYS A 198 17.45 5.70 -19.84
N SER A 199 18.39 5.73 -20.77
CA SER A 199 18.36 6.69 -21.88
C SER A 199 17.06 6.59 -22.68
N GLU A 200 16.58 7.70 -23.24
CA GLU A 200 15.29 7.77 -23.97
C GLU A 200 15.17 6.69 -25.07
N ARG A 201 16.26 6.42 -25.80
CA ARG A 201 16.29 5.36 -26.84
C ARG A 201 15.95 3.99 -26.25
N LYS A 202 16.53 3.66 -25.06
CA LYS A 202 16.27 2.40 -24.37
C LYS A 202 14.85 2.35 -23.77
N GLN A 203 14.35 3.48 -23.28
CA GLN A 203 12.97 3.57 -22.80
C GLN A 203 11.99 3.30 -23.95
N LYS A 204 12.10 4.03 -25.07
CA LYS A 204 11.25 3.86 -26.25
C LYS A 204 11.28 2.42 -26.77
N PHE A 205 12.46 1.81 -26.83
CA PHE A 205 12.61 0.40 -27.24
C PHE A 205 11.81 -0.55 -26.34
N TRP A 206 12.00 -0.46 -25.02
CA TRP A 206 11.31 -1.37 -24.09
C TRP A 206 9.80 -1.14 -24.00
N LEU A 207 9.35 0.10 -24.21
CA LEU A 207 7.93 0.41 -24.32
C LEU A 207 7.32 -0.20 -25.59
N ALA A 208 8.02 -0.12 -26.72
CA ALA A 208 7.60 -0.75 -27.96
C ALA A 208 7.52 -2.28 -27.83
N VAL A 209 8.54 -2.92 -27.22
CA VAL A 209 8.54 -4.37 -26.94
C VAL A 209 7.38 -4.74 -26.02
N SER A 210 7.14 -3.95 -24.97
CA SER A 210 6.02 -4.17 -24.04
C SER A 210 4.66 -4.12 -24.77
N LYS A 211 4.49 -3.14 -25.65
CA LYS A 211 3.26 -2.99 -26.44
C LYS A 211 3.10 -4.14 -27.44
N PHE A 212 4.16 -4.52 -28.15
CA PHE A 212 4.14 -5.61 -29.12
C PHE A 212 3.82 -6.97 -28.50
N LEU A 213 4.38 -7.24 -27.31
CA LEU A 213 4.17 -8.52 -26.59
C LEU A 213 2.94 -8.49 -25.66
N TYR A 214 2.17 -7.40 -25.63
CA TYR A 214 1.03 -7.21 -24.71
C TYR A 214 1.35 -7.55 -23.25
N ASN A 215 2.59 -7.26 -22.81
CA ASN A 215 3.07 -7.61 -21.48
C ASN A 215 3.85 -6.45 -20.84
N GLN A 216 3.22 -5.81 -19.84
CA GLN A 216 3.78 -4.66 -19.13
C GLN A 216 5.08 -4.97 -18.37
N ASN A 217 5.41 -6.23 -18.10
CA ASN A 217 6.67 -6.58 -17.46
C ASN A 217 7.89 -6.14 -18.28
N PHE A 218 7.77 -6.05 -19.60
CA PHE A 218 8.85 -5.54 -20.46
C PHE A 218 9.05 -4.03 -20.32
N ALA A 219 8.01 -3.25 -20.06
CA ALA A 219 8.14 -1.81 -19.80
C ALA A 219 9.01 -1.54 -18.56
N LYS A 220 9.04 -2.45 -17.59
CA LYS A 220 9.90 -2.36 -16.38
C LYS A 220 11.39 -2.37 -16.70
N PHE A 221 11.81 -2.77 -17.90
CA PHE A 221 13.20 -2.66 -18.35
C PHE A 221 13.59 -1.26 -18.86
N SER A 222 12.65 -0.32 -18.93
CA SER A 222 12.92 1.09 -19.28
C SER A 222 13.72 1.84 -18.19
N TYR A 223 13.85 1.29 -16.99
CA TYR A 223 14.61 1.85 -15.86
C TYR A 223 15.46 0.77 -15.16
N LYS A 224 16.44 1.22 -14.37
CA LYS A 224 17.16 0.38 -13.40
C LYS A 224 16.43 0.51 -12.06
N LYS A 225 16.17 -0.61 -11.39
CA LYS A 225 15.55 -0.65 -10.06
C LYS A 225 16.59 -1.11 -9.04
N PHE A 226 16.66 -0.42 -7.90
CA PHE A 226 17.40 -0.93 -6.75
C PHE A 226 16.60 -2.06 -6.10
N VAL A 227 17.19 -3.25 -6.04
CA VAL A 227 16.55 -4.44 -5.46
C VAL A 227 17.02 -4.58 -4.01
N SER A 228 16.10 -4.38 -3.06
CA SER A 228 16.36 -4.57 -1.63
C SER A 228 16.23 -6.05 -1.24
N PRO A 229 17.25 -6.69 -0.66
CA PRO A 229 17.15 -8.05 -0.15
C PRO A 229 16.01 -8.21 0.88
N LEU A 230 15.80 -7.21 1.75
CA LEU A 230 14.74 -7.22 2.74
C LEU A 230 13.34 -7.32 2.07
N ARG A 231 13.08 -6.47 1.06
CA ARG A 231 11.81 -6.49 0.32
C ARG A 231 11.62 -7.81 -0.43
N VAL A 232 12.69 -8.35 -1.00
CA VAL A 232 12.65 -9.65 -1.69
C VAL A 232 12.33 -10.78 -0.71
N TYR A 233 12.90 -10.78 0.48
CA TYR A 233 12.58 -11.74 1.53
C TYR A 233 11.09 -11.70 1.88
N TYR A 234 10.58 -10.52 2.26
CA TYR A 234 9.17 -10.39 2.65
C TYR A 234 8.21 -10.71 1.50
N THR A 235 8.49 -10.26 0.29
CA THR A 235 7.65 -10.58 -0.86
C THR A 235 7.54 -12.09 -1.09
N ASN A 236 8.66 -12.83 -1.08
CA ASN A 236 8.66 -14.29 -1.25
C ASN A 236 7.97 -15.03 -0.10
N ARG A 237 8.17 -14.55 1.12
CA ARG A 237 7.54 -15.12 2.31
C ARG A 237 6.03 -14.91 2.28
N ASN A 238 5.63 -13.67 2.05
CA ASN A 238 4.25 -13.25 2.19
C ASN A 238 3.35 -13.77 1.06
N ILE A 239 3.87 -13.90 -0.18
CA ILE A 239 3.07 -14.46 -1.29
C ILE A 239 2.62 -15.89 -0.99
N ILE A 240 3.46 -16.68 -0.34
CA ILE A 240 3.12 -18.04 0.06
C ILE A 240 2.13 -18.02 1.22
N TYR A 241 2.41 -17.23 2.25
CA TYR A 241 1.57 -17.10 3.43
C TYR A 241 0.14 -16.66 3.07
N VAL A 242 -0.01 -15.57 2.33
CA VAL A 242 -1.31 -15.01 1.97
C VAL A 242 -2.11 -16.02 1.14
N ASN A 243 -1.48 -16.73 0.21
CA ASN A 243 -2.17 -17.74 -0.61
C ASN A 243 -2.55 -19.00 0.17
N LYS A 244 -1.85 -19.33 1.26
CA LYS A 244 -2.29 -20.34 2.23
C LYS A 244 -3.51 -19.85 3.02
N LYS A 245 -3.43 -18.64 3.58
CA LYS A 245 -4.49 -18.01 4.37
C LYS A 245 -5.80 -17.87 3.58
N MET A 246 -5.69 -17.50 2.32
CA MET A 246 -6.84 -17.22 1.42
C MET A 246 -7.17 -18.39 0.49
N LYS A 247 -6.74 -19.61 0.80
CA LYS A 247 -6.82 -20.79 -0.09
C LYS A 247 -8.20 -21.00 -0.72
N LYS A 248 -9.27 -20.83 0.06
CA LYS A 248 -10.68 -21.00 -0.41
C LYS A 248 -11.14 -19.92 -1.40
N TYR A 249 -10.51 -18.75 -1.38
CA TYR A 249 -10.98 -17.56 -2.12
C TYR A 249 -10.12 -17.21 -3.32
N GLY A 250 -9.21 -18.11 -3.67
CA GLY A 250 -8.33 -17.95 -4.82
C GLY A 250 -7.07 -17.12 -4.53
N ARG A 251 -6.39 -16.80 -5.60
CA ARG A 251 -5.03 -16.23 -5.55
C ARG A 251 -5.03 -14.76 -5.15
N VAL A 252 -3.97 -14.34 -4.43
CA VAL A 252 -3.80 -12.96 -3.94
C VAL A 252 -2.36 -12.51 -4.20
N GLY A 253 -2.20 -11.25 -4.63
CA GLY A 253 -0.92 -10.56 -4.76
C GLY A 253 -0.15 -10.82 -6.05
N TYR A 254 -0.59 -11.75 -6.88
CA TYR A 254 0.08 -12.05 -8.16
C TYR A 254 -0.14 -10.96 -9.21
N GLU A 255 -1.23 -10.20 -9.10
CA GLU A 255 -1.57 -9.06 -9.95
C GLU A 255 -0.49 -7.97 -9.93
N ASN A 256 0.17 -7.74 -8.79
CA ASN A 256 1.28 -6.79 -8.64
C ASN A 256 2.47 -7.13 -9.55
N TYR A 257 2.55 -8.37 -10.00
CA TYR A 257 3.63 -8.89 -10.84
C TYR A 257 3.16 -9.23 -12.26
N ASN A 258 1.93 -8.86 -12.62
CA ASN A 258 1.28 -9.22 -13.89
C ASN A 258 1.38 -10.71 -14.21
N CYS A 259 1.07 -11.57 -13.24
CA CYS A 259 1.08 -13.01 -13.39
C CYS A 259 -0.11 -13.66 -12.67
N LYS A 260 -0.42 -14.90 -13.03
CA LYS A 260 -1.62 -15.61 -12.55
C LYS A 260 -1.33 -16.67 -11.49
N GLY A 261 -0.10 -16.80 -11.04
CA GLY A 261 0.24 -17.81 -10.04
C GLY A 261 1.73 -17.91 -9.77
N TYR A 262 2.10 -18.88 -8.93
CA TYR A 262 3.46 -18.99 -8.38
C TYR A 262 4.53 -19.19 -9.46
N PHE A 263 4.26 -20.00 -10.50
CA PHE A 263 5.20 -20.16 -11.61
C PHE A 263 5.43 -18.84 -12.37
N GLY A 264 4.34 -18.11 -12.67
CA GLY A 264 4.44 -16.76 -13.26
C GLY A 264 5.21 -15.79 -12.35
N PHE A 265 5.05 -15.89 -11.03
CA PHE A 265 5.77 -15.10 -10.05
C PHE A 265 7.29 -15.39 -10.04
N ILE A 266 7.69 -16.64 -10.21
CA ILE A 266 9.11 -16.99 -10.38
C ILE A 266 9.70 -16.25 -11.57
N ILE A 267 9.02 -16.27 -12.71
CA ILE A 267 9.50 -15.65 -13.96
C ILE A 267 9.44 -14.12 -13.90
N SER A 268 8.35 -13.55 -13.33
CA SER A 268 8.11 -12.09 -13.39
C SER A 268 8.71 -11.30 -12.23
N PHE A 269 9.04 -11.96 -11.12
CA PHE A 269 9.59 -11.32 -9.93
C PHE A 269 10.91 -11.94 -9.45
N MET A 270 10.96 -13.26 -9.17
CA MET A 270 12.11 -13.87 -8.50
C MET A 270 13.36 -13.83 -9.38
N ILE A 271 13.30 -14.36 -10.60
CA ILE A 271 14.42 -14.35 -11.54
C ILE A 271 14.86 -12.93 -11.87
N PRO A 272 13.98 -12.00 -12.27
CA PRO A 272 14.37 -10.62 -12.52
C PRO A 272 14.97 -9.91 -11.30
N SER A 273 14.51 -10.21 -10.09
CA SER A 273 15.07 -9.62 -8.87
C SER A 273 16.51 -10.04 -8.65
N ILE A 274 16.82 -11.33 -8.82
CA ILE A 274 18.18 -11.86 -8.70
C ILE A 274 19.10 -11.29 -9.80
N LEU A 275 18.63 -11.28 -11.05
CA LEU A 275 19.43 -10.80 -12.19
C LEU A 275 19.75 -9.29 -12.11
N ARG A 276 18.83 -8.49 -11.56
CA ARG A 276 18.95 -7.01 -11.47
C ARG A 276 19.63 -6.54 -10.19
N ALA A 277 19.82 -7.43 -9.20
CA ALA A 277 20.43 -7.08 -7.93
C ALA A 277 21.88 -6.65 -8.09
N GLN A 278 22.31 -5.66 -7.29
CA GLN A 278 23.71 -5.31 -7.10
C GLN A 278 24.43 -6.43 -6.34
N ASP A 279 23.85 -6.86 -5.21
CA ASP A 279 24.29 -8.04 -4.47
C ASP A 279 23.36 -9.22 -4.75
N LYS A 280 23.73 -10.00 -5.77
CA LYS A 280 22.98 -11.18 -6.20
C LYS A 280 22.96 -12.28 -5.15
N LYS A 281 24.04 -12.41 -4.36
CA LYS A 281 24.13 -13.44 -3.30
C LYS A 281 23.17 -13.12 -2.16
N ALA A 282 23.13 -11.86 -1.72
CA ALA A 282 22.20 -11.43 -0.67
C ALA A 282 20.74 -11.59 -1.12
N VAL A 283 20.40 -11.23 -2.36
CA VAL A 283 19.05 -11.37 -2.91
C VAL A 283 18.67 -12.84 -3.08
N LEU A 284 19.59 -13.69 -3.56
CA LEU A 284 19.33 -15.16 -3.65
C LEU A 284 19.08 -15.76 -2.26
N LYS A 285 19.92 -15.43 -1.27
CA LYS A 285 19.74 -15.87 0.13
C LYS A 285 18.40 -15.40 0.69
N ALA A 286 18.02 -14.14 0.44
CA ALA A 286 16.75 -13.57 0.87
C ALA A 286 15.56 -14.29 0.19
N THR A 287 15.66 -14.61 -1.09
CA THR A 287 14.65 -15.37 -1.83
C THR A 287 14.45 -16.75 -1.21
N VAL A 288 15.54 -17.54 -1.04
CA VAL A 288 15.46 -18.89 -0.47
C VAL A 288 14.91 -18.87 0.96
N LYS A 289 15.39 -17.93 1.80
CA LYS A 289 14.89 -17.77 3.17
C LYS A 289 13.41 -17.39 3.19
N GLY A 290 13.00 -16.45 2.35
CA GLY A 290 11.59 -16.03 2.26
C GLY A 290 10.67 -17.18 1.85
N ILE A 291 11.06 -17.97 0.84
CA ILE A 291 10.32 -19.18 0.43
C ILE A 291 10.22 -20.18 1.59
N HIS A 292 11.34 -20.50 2.23
CA HIS A 292 11.39 -21.44 3.34
C HIS A 292 10.48 -21.00 4.50
N ASP A 293 10.57 -19.75 4.94
CA ASP A 293 9.78 -19.22 6.05
C ASP A 293 8.28 -19.12 5.67
N GLY A 294 7.97 -18.76 4.43
CA GLY A 294 6.61 -18.81 3.90
C GLY A 294 6.04 -20.22 3.83
N MET A 295 6.86 -21.21 3.45
CA MET A 295 6.42 -22.62 3.43
C MET A 295 6.20 -23.17 4.84
N LYS A 296 7.02 -22.80 5.81
CA LYS A 296 6.86 -23.16 7.22
C LYS A 296 5.71 -22.44 7.92
N SER A 297 5.26 -21.31 7.40
CA SER A 297 4.14 -20.58 7.99
C SER A 297 2.85 -21.43 7.97
N ASN A 298 2.09 -21.35 9.05
CA ASN A 298 0.82 -22.04 9.18
C ASN A 298 -0.29 -21.04 9.57
N PRO A 299 -0.74 -20.20 8.61
CA PRO A 299 -1.80 -19.25 8.89
C PRO A 299 -3.12 -19.95 9.19
N VAL A 300 -3.90 -19.37 10.09
CA VAL A 300 -5.32 -19.75 10.20
C VAL A 300 -5.99 -19.35 8.89
N GLU A 301 -6.71 -20.31 8.29
CA GLU A 301 -7.46 -20.03 7.05
C GLU A 301 -8.55 -19.02 7.35
N TRP A 302 -8.53 -17.90 6.62
CA TRP A 302 -9.53 -16.86 6.80
C TRP A 302 -10.87 -17.28 6.17
N SER A 303 -11.96 -16.95 6.83
CA SER A 303 -13.32 -17.10 6.28
C SER A 303 -14.09 -15.81 6.51
N ALA A 304 -14.83 -15.36 5.48
CA ALA A 304 -15.82 -14.32 5.67
C ALA A 304 -16.90 -14.85 6.61
N GLU A 305 -17.13 -14.18 7.73
CA GLU A 305 -18.34 -14.41 8.53
C GLU A 305 -19.54 -14.01 7.67
N ARG A 306 -20.50 -14.90 7.52
CA ARG A 306 -21.74 -14.65 6.80
C ARG A 306 -22.78 -14.06 7.74
#